data_464e2a07b4140a5b9d80701878fae40f
#
_entry.id   464e2a07b4140a5b9d80701878fae40f
#
_cell.length_a   1.000
_cell.length_b   1.000
_cell.length_c   1.000
_cell.angle_alpha   90.00
_cell.angle_beta   90.00
_cell.angle_gamma   90.00
#
_symmetry.space_group_name_H-M   'P 1'
#
loop_
_entity.id
_entity.type
_entity.pdbx_description
1 polymer ?
#
loop_
_entity_poly.entity_id
_entity_poly.type
_entity_poly.pdbx_seq_one_letter_code
_entity_poly.pdbx_strand_id
1 'polypeptide(L)'
;MERPRGLRTCLYDETQLELVLADMAQGLAARLDRADPVAVVGILRRGAPLADRLVAALQRHHGMPAPLRLDLRIKRYEDDLTLLHPETRLDENEEQRALELKGYTVVVVDDVLYTGNSMLRAVAWLAQKQPQRIIVVTLADRCVTRLPIHADVVGIRLQVAPPDVVECNVPPYEPTFRIELLKLDAAGGSSRG
;
A
#
# COMPACT_ATOMS: atom_id res chain seq x y z
N MET A 1 3.54 14.54 -14.52
CA MET A 1 4.19 14.91 -13.24
C MET A 1 5.67 14.58 -13.37
N GLU A 2 6.56 15.56 -13.35
CA GLU A 2 8.01 15.31 -13.38
C GLU A 2 8.43 14.54 -12.14
N ARG A 3 9.32 13.53 -12.32
CA ARG A 3 9.88 12.82 -11.17
C ARG A 3 10.81 13.77 -10.38
N PRO A 4 10.75 13.77 -9.05
CA PRO A 4 11.66 14.59 -8.24
C PRO A 4 13.13 14.34 -8.63
N ARG A 5 13.94 15.40 -8.71
CA ARG A 5 15.37 15.30 -9.00
C ARG A 5 16.14 14.92 -7.76
N GLY A 6 17.18 14.11 -7.92
CA GLY A 6 18.03 13.64 -6.84
C GLY A 6 18.71 12.32 -7.16
N LEU A 7 19.61 11.90 -6.28
CA LEU A 7 20.33 10.63 -6.39
C LEU A 7 19.43 9.47 -5.94
N ARG A 8 19.23 8.50 -6.82
CA ARG A 8 18.50 7.26 -6.51
C ARG A 8 19.49 6.13 -6.21
N THR A 9 19.27 5.48 -5.09
CA THR A 9 20.01 4.28 -4.69
C THR A 9 19.03 3.12 -4.58
N CYS A 10 19.28 2.04 -5.31
CA CYS A 10 18.49 0.82 -5.18
C CYS A 10 18.75 0.20 -3.80
N LEU A 11 17.69 0.02 -3.02
CA LEU A 11 17.73 -0.65 -1.72
C LEU A 11 17.39 -2.13 -1.86
N TYR A 12 16.38 -2.44 -2.69
CA TYR A 12 15.93 -3.80 -2.97
C TYR A 12 15.65 -3.95 -4.46
N ASP A 13 16.28 -4.93 -5.07
CA ASP A 13 16.04 -5.33 -6.45
C ASP A 13 14.85 -6.31 -6.56
N GLU A 14 14.50 -6.69 -7.78
CA GLU A 14 13.36 -7.58 -8.06
C GLU A 14 13.53 -8.95 -7.38
N THR A 15 14.72 -9.54 -7.42
CA THR A 15 14.97 -10.85 -6.80
C THR A 15 14.76 -10.81 -5.29
N GLN A 16 15.25 -9.77 -4.64
CA GLN A 16 15.07 -9.57 -3.20
C GLN A 16 13.59 -9.31 -2.85
N LEU A 17 12.87 -8.54 -3.67
CA LEU A 17 11.45 -8.25 -3.44
C LEU A 17 10.55 -9.46 -3.67
N GLU A 18 10.90 -10.37 -4.58
CA GLU A 18 10.16 -11.64 -4.73
C GLU A 18 10.29 -12.51 -3.46
N LEU A 19 11.44 -12.53 -2.79
CA LEU A 19 11.61 -13.20 -1.50
C LEU A 19 10.77 -12.53 -0.41
N VAL A 20 10.78 -11.20 -0.37
CA VAL A 20 9.95 -10.41 0.57
C VAL A 20 8.46 -10.71 0.34
N LEU A 21 8.01 -10.78 -0.92
CA LEU A 21 6.62 -11.13 -1.24
C LEU A 21 6.26 -12.55 -0.79
N ALA A 22 7.19 -13.50 -0.92
CA ALA A 22 6.97 -14.87 -0.44
C ALA A 22 6.78 -14.91 1.07
N ASP A 23 7.61 -14.17 1.84
CA ASP A 23 7.49 -14.05 3.29
C ASP A 23 6.19 -13.34 3.70
N MET A 24 5.81 -12.28 2.97
CA MET A 24 4.53 -11.59 3.19
C MET A 24 3.35 -12.54 2.95
N ALA A 25 3.38 -13.33 1.87
CA ALA A 25 2.34 -14.29 1.55
C ALA A 25 2.24 -15.38 2.65
N GLN A 26 3.36 -15.87 3.16
CA GLN A 26 3.39 -16.81 4.28
C GLN A 26 2.79 -16.19 5.55
N GLY A 27 3.21 -14.96 5.90
CA GLY A 27 2.70 -14.23 7.06
C GLY A 27 1.20 -13.93 6.95
N LEU A 28 0.71 -13.65 5.74
CA LEU A 28 -0.70 -13.43 5.47
C LEU A 28 -1.49 -14.74 5.52
N ALA A 29 -0.99 -15.82 4.92
CA ALA A 29 -1.62 -17.14 4.95
C ALA A 29 -1.84 -17.66 6.39
N ALA A 30 -0.89 -17.39 7.29
CA ALA A 30 -1.01 -17.74 8.70
C ALA A 30 -2.12 -16.97 9.45
N ARG A 31 -2.62 -15.88 8.88
CA ARG A 31 -3.68 -15.02 9.45
C ARG A 31 -5.05 -15.24 8.83
N LEU A 32 -5.09 -15.93 7.69
CA LEU A 32 -6.33 -16.21 6.97
C LEU A 32 -6.89 -17.57 7.37
N ASP A 33 -8.19 -17.62 7.63
CA ASP A 33 -8.90 -18.90 7.72
C ASP A 33 -9.34 -19.32 6.30
N ARG A 34 -9.07 -20.58 5.94
CA ARG A 34 -9.48 -21.13 4.65
C ARG A 34 -10.98 -21.29 4.49
N ALA A 35 -11.70 -21.32 5.60
CA ALA A 35 -13.15 -21.44 5.62
C ALA A 35 -13.85 -20.08 5.38
N ASP A 36 -13.17 -18.98 5.65
CA ASP A 36 -13.73 -17.65 5.49
C ASP A 36 -13.61 -17.17 4.04
N PRO A 37 -14.62 -16.47 3.50
CA PRO A 37 -14.48 -15.77 2.24
C PRO A 37 -13.49 -14.62 2.39
N VAL A 38 -12.54 -14.51 1.46
CA VAL A 38 -11.48 -13.50 1.47
C VAL A 38 -11.71 -12.50 0.35
N ALA A 39 -11.60 -11.21 0.67
CA ALA A 39 -11.52 -10.13 -0.30
C ALA A 39 -10.14 -9.46 -0.21
N VAL A 40 -9.48 -9.23 -1.34
CA VAL A 40 -8.20 -8.52 -1.42
C VAL A 40 -8.38 -7.22 -2.16
N VAL A 41 -8.09 -6.11 -1.47
CA VAL A 41 -8.29 -4.75 -1.94
C VAL A 41 -6.93 -4.07 -2.13
N GLY A 42 -6.58 -3.74 -3.37
CA GLY A 42 -5.36 -2.98 -3.67
C GLY A 42 -5.63 -1.47 -3.71
N ILE A 43 -4.86 -0.68 -2.99
CA ILE A 43 -4.96 0.79 -3.08
C ILE A 43 -4.26 1.26 -4.36
N LEU A 44 -5.01 1.93 -5.22
CA LEU A 44 -4.49 2.46 -6.48
C LEU A 44 -3.48 3.60 -6.20
N ARG A 45 -2.35 3.61 -6.91
CA ARG A 45 -2.01 2.80 -8.08
C ARG A 45 -1.24 1.51 -7.74
N ARG A 46 -0.14 1.61 -6.99
CA ARG A 46 0.86 0.55 -6.83
C ARG A 46 0.42 -0.58 -5.90
N GLY A 47 -0.50 -0.30 -4.98
CA GLY A 47 -1.10 -1.34 -4.14
C GLY A 47 -1.92 -2.36 -4.93
N ALA A 48 -2.48 -1.98 -6.10
CA ALA A 48 -3.25 -2.89 -6.95
C ALA A 48 -2.37 -4.03 -7.53
N PRO A 49 -1.31 -3.77 -8.32
CA PRO A 49 -0.46 -4.84 -8.84
C PRO A 49 0.30 -5.59 -7.72
N LEU A 50 0.57 -4.95 -6.59
CA LEU A 50 1.12 -5.63 -5.42
C LEU A 50 0.14 -6.65 -4.85
N ALA A 51 -1.14 -6.30 -4.76
CA ALA A 51 -2.20 -7.22 -4.35
C ALA A 51 -2.31 -8.43 -5.29
N ASP A 52 -2.19 -8.20 -6.62
CA ASP A 52 -2.21 -9.30 -7.61
C ASP A 52 -1.03 -10.26 -7.41
N ARG A 53 0.18 -9.74 -7.15
CA ARG A 53 1.36 -10.56 -6.84
C ARG A 53 1.18 -11.37 -5.55
N LEU A 54 0.62 -10.76 -4.50
CA LEU A 54 0.33 -11.46 -3.23
C LEU A 54 -0.73 -12.54 -3.40
N VAL A 55 -1.80 -12.27 -4.15
CA VAL A 55 -2.83 -13.28 -4.47
C VAL A 55 -2.22 -14.45 -5.22
N ALA A 56 -1.40 -14.17 -6.24
CA ALA A 56 -0.72 -15.22 -6.99
C ALA A 56 0.22 -16.06 -6.10
N ALA A 57 0.94 -15.45 -5.16
CA ALA A 57 1.80 -16.13 -4.20
C ALA A 57 0.99 -17.00 -3.22
N LEU A 58 -0.12 -16.45 -2.68
CA LEU A 58 -1.04 -17.18 -1.79
C LEU A 58 -1.63 -18.43 -2.47
N GLN A 59 -2.07 -18.29 -3.71
CA GLN A 59 -2.62 -19.41 -4.48
C GLN A 59 -1.54 -20.45 -4.78
N ARG A 60 -0.38 -20.02 -5.28
CA ARG A 60 0.70 -20.90 -5.73
C ARG A 60 1.35 -21.69 -4.59
N HIS A 61 1.63 -21.02 -3.48
CA HIS A 61 2.44 -21.58 -2.39
C HIS A 61 1.63 -22.05 -1.19
N HIS A 62 0.41 -21.52 -1.00
CA HIS A 62 -0.41 -21.84 0.16
C HIS A 62 -1.76 -22.46 -0.20
N GLY A 63 -2.05 -22.66 -1.49
CA GLY A 63 -3.29 -23.28 -1.95
C GLY A 63 -4.55 -22.54 -1.54
N MET A 64 -4.46 -21.22 -1.37
CA MET A 64 -5.62 -20.39 -1.01
C MET A 64 -6.59 -20.32 -2.19
N PRO A 65 -7.92 -20.40 -1.96
CA PRO A 65 -8.91 -20.16 -2.99
C PRO A 65 -8.76 -18.75 -3.59
N ALA A 66 -9.28 -18.55 -4.81
CA ALA A 66 -9.28 -17.24 -5.45
C ALA A 66 -10.14 -16.27 -4.61
N PRO A 67 -9.56 -15.17 -4.10
CA PRO A 67 -10.31 -14.18 -3.34
C PRO A 67 -11.14 -13.29 -4.26
N LEU A 68 -12.11 -12.60 -3.69
CA LEU A 68 -12.72 -11.43 -4.34
C LEU A 68 -11.64 -10.34 -4.48
N ARG A 69 -11.34 -9.90 -5.70
CA ARG A 69 -10.27 -8.92 -5.98
C ARG A 69 -10.86 -7.58 -6.37
N LEU A 70 -10.47 -6.52 -5.67
CA LEU A 70 -10.99 -5.16 -5.82
C LEU A 70 -9.85 -4.14 -5.81
N ASP A 71 -10.06 -3.00 -6.50
CA ASP A 71 -9.19 -1.86 -6.44
C ASP A 71 -9.91 -0.66 -5.81
N LEU A 72 -9.21 0.03 -4.91
CA LEU A 72 -9.74 1.19 -4.23
C LEU A 72 -8.94 2.44 -4.61
N ARG A 73 -9.63 3.44 -5.17
CA ARG A 73 -9.02 4.73 -5.47
C ARG A 73 -9.15 5.67 -4.29
N ILE A 74 -8.00 6.05 -3.73
CA ILE A 74 -7.94 7.08 -2.68
C ILE A 74 -7.32 8.34 -3.29
N LYS A 75 -8.05 9.45 -3.25
CA LYS A 75 -7.46 10.75 -3.64
C LYS A 75 -6.41 11.12 -2.60
N ARG A 76 -5.15 11.15 -3.01
CA ARG A 76 -4.08 11.75 -2.23
C ARG A 76 -4.20 13.25 -2.43
N TYR A 77 -4.65 13.97 -1.41
CA TYR A 77 -4.37 15.39 -1.34
C TYR A 77 -2.92 15.55 -0.90
N GLU A 78 -2.21 16.46 -1.56
CA GLU A 78 -0.89 16.89 -1.10
C GLU A 78 -0.98 17.29 0.36
N ASP A 79 0.09 17.03 1.13
CA ASP A 79 0.18 17.24 2.59
C ASP A 79 0.04 18.71 3.04
N ASP A 80 -0.58 19.54 2.25
CA ASP A 80 -0.93 20.91 2.61
C ASP A 80 -2.24 20.89 3.40
N LEU A 81 -2.13 21.16 4.71
CA LEU A 81 -3.20 21.23 5.71
C LEU A 81 -4.24 22.33 5.46
N THR A 82 -4.40 22.79 4.24
CA THR A 82 -5.50 23.67 3.86
C THR A 82 -6.77 22.85 3.76
N LEU A 83 -7.58 22.93 4.80
CA LEU A 83 -8.99 22.54 4.89
C LEU A 83 -9.78 23.10 3.70
N LEU A 84 -9.76 22.40 2.58
CA LEU A 84 -10.68 22.64 1.47
C LEU A 84 -11.71 21.52 1.47
N HIS A 85 -12.79 21.78 2.17
CA HIS A 85 -14.07 21.07 2.22
C HIS A 85 -14.14 19.72 2.96
N PRO A 86 -15.15 19.54 3.85
CA PRO A 86 -15.34 18.34 4.68
C PRO A 86 -15.84 17.12 3.92
N GLU A 87 -15.91 17.14 2.60
CA GLU A 87 -16.36 16.04 1.75
C GLU A 87 -15.24 15.52 0.86
N THR A 88 -14.23 14.87 1.44
CA THR A 88 -13.33 14.05 0.65
C THR A 88 -14.03 12.76 0.29
N ARG A 89 -14.83 12.78 -0.77
CA ARG A 89 -15.47 11.57 -1.32
C ARG A 89 -14.37 10.70 -1.92
N LEU A 90 -14.32 9.45 -1.48
CA LEU A 90 -13.77 8.37 -2.29
C LEU A 90 -14.52 8.41 -3.63
N ASP A 91 -13.82 8.33 -4.76
CA ASP A 91 -14.49 8.14 -6.05
C ASP A 91 -15.04 6.72 -6.08
N GLU A 92 -16.20 6.54 -5.47
CA GLU A 92 -16.93 5.28 -5.49
C GLU A 92 -17.71 5.19 -6.80
N ASN A 93 -17.49 4.11 -7.55
CA ASN A 93 -18.40 3.73 -8.61
C ASN A 93 -19.65 3.03 -7.99
N GLU A 94 -20.70 2.82 -8.80
CA GLU A 94 -21.94 2.20 -8.31
C GLU A 94 -21.71 0.78 -7.79
N GLU A 95 -20.79 0.03 -8.40
CA GLU A 95 -20.42 -1.32 -7.97
C GLU A 95 -19.77 -1.33 -6.59
N GLN A 96 -18.90 -0.35 -6.31
CA GLN A 96 -18.27 -0.20 -5.00
C GLN A 96 -19.27 0.24 -3.92
N ARG A 97 -20.30 1.03 -4.29
CA ARG A 97 -21.39 1.38 -3.36
C ARG A 97 -22.24 0.19 -2.98
N ALA A 98 -22.58 -0.65 -3.95
CA ALA A 98 -23.38 -1.86 -3.77
C ALA A 98 -22.58 -3.02 -3.14
N LEU A 99 -21.28 -2.86 -2.96
CA LEU A 99 -20.42 -3.91 -2.42
C LEU A 99 -20.78 -4.24 -0.97
N GLU A 100 -21.09 -5.50 -0.72
CA GLU A 100 -21.28 -6.06 0.61
C GLU A 100 -20.10 -6.97 0.96
N LEU A 101 -19.47 -6.70 2.11
CA LEU A 101 -18.34 -7.50 2.60
C LEU A 101 -18.65 -8.20 3.93
N LYS A 102 -19.93 -8.28 4.30
CA LYS A 102 -20.36 -8.97 5.52
C LYS A 102 -19.90 -10.43 5.50
N GLY A 103 -19.19 -10.84 6.55
CA GLY A 103 -18.61 -12.17 6.68
C GLY A 103 -17.28 -12.37 5.96
N TYR A 104 -16.79 -11.40 5.21
CA TYR A 104 -15.48 -11.48 4.57
C TYR A 104 -14.35 -11.09 5.53
N THR A 105 -13.23 -11.79 5.43
CA THR A 105 -11.93 -11.26 5.87
C THR A 105 -11.37 -10.43 4.72
N VAL A 106 -11.19 -9.12 4.96
CA VAL A 106 -10.70 -8.18 3.95
C VAL A 106 -9.21 -7.93 4.17
N VAL A 107 -8.41 -8.09 3.12
CA VAL A 107 -6.98 -7.77 3.09
C VAL A 107 -6.82 -6.49 2.29
N VAL A 108 -6.37 -5.40 2.91
CA VAL A 108 -6.09 -4.14 2.22
C VAL A 108 -4.59 -3.98 2.02
N VAL A 109 -4.17 -3.72 0.76
CA VAL A 109 -2.77 -3.74 0.33
C VAL A 109 -2.37 -2.37 -0.23
N ASP A 110 -1.25 -1.83 0.27
CA ASP A 110 -0.60 -0.63 -0.28
C ASP A 110 0.91 -0.84 -0.45
N ASP A 111 1.56 -0.03 -1.26
CA ASP A 111 3.01 -0.11 -1.50
C ASP A 111 3.80 0.48 -0.33
N VAL A 112 3.41 1.64 0.20
CA VAL A 112 4.13 2.33 1.28
C VAL A 112 3.20 2.83 2.36
N LEU A 113 3.44 2.41 3.59
CA LEU A 113 2.84 3.02 4.76
C LEU A 113 3.75 4.16 5.24
N TYR A 114 3.30 5.41 5.06
CA TYR A 114 4.03 6.61 5.46
C TYR A 114 3.36 7.28 6.66
N THR A 115 2.51 8.29 6.43
CA THR A 115 1.81 8.99 7.51
C THR A 115 0.58 8.24 8.02
N GLY A 116 0.10 7.26 7.26
CA GLY A 116 -1.09 6.45 7.57
C GLY A 116 -2.41 7.01 7.03
N ASN A 117 -2.41 8.23 6.43
CA ASN A 117 -3.64 8.87 5.98
C ASN A 117 -4.41 8.05 4.91
N SER A 118 -3.72 7.56 3.88
CA SER A 118 -4.36 6.75 2.83
C SER A 118 -4.93 5.46 3.39
N MET A 119 -4.14 4.76 4.20
CA MET A 119 -4.55 3.49 4.79
C MET A 119 -5.72 3.66 5.76
N LEU A 120 -5.71 4.70 6.60
CA LEU A 120 -6.82 4.96 7.51
C LEU A 120 -8.12 5.21 6.75
N ARG A 121 -8.09 5.96 5.64
CA ARG A 121 -9.28 6.20 4.79
C ARG A 121 -9.78 4.90 4.16
N ALA A 122 -8.86 4.05 3.67
CA ALA A 122 -9.23 2.74 3.13
C ALA A 122 -9.93 1.89 4.19
N VAL A 123 -9.33 1.78 5.38
CA VAL A 123 -9.88 1.00 6.49
C VAL A 123 -11.24 1.55 6.95
N ALA A 124 -11.38 2.88 7.07
CA ALA A 124 -12.65 3.51 7.46
C ALA A 124 -13.78 3.24 6.44
N TRP A 125 -13.46 3.27 5.15
CA TRP A 125 -14.43 2.93 4.11
C TRP A 125 -14.79 1.45 4.12
N LEU A 126 -13.80 0.57 4.22
CA LEU A 126 -14.02 -0.87 4.29
C LEU A 126 -14.85 -1.27 5.53
N ALA A 127 -14.63 -0.61 6.66
CA ALA A 127 -15.39 -0.85 7.90
C ALA A 127 -16.89 -0.57 7.73
N GLN A 128 -17.29 0.40 6.89
CA GLN A 128 -18.70 0.66 6.57
C GLN A 128 -19.38 -0.50 5.82
N LYS A 129 -18.59 -1.36 5.14
CA LYS A 129 -19.09 -2.57 4.46
C LYS A 129 -19.23 -3.77 5.40
N GLN A 130 -19.04 -3.58 6.69
CA GLN A 130 -19.24 -4.55 7.77
C GLN A 130 -18.49 -5.89 7.56
N PRO A 131 -17.20 -5.89 7.17
CA PRO A 131 -16.45 -7.13 7.09
C PRO A 131 -16.30 -7.76 8.48
N GLN A 132 -16.05 -9.07 8.52
CA GLN A 132 -15.73 -9.78 9.76
C GLN A 132 -14.39 -9.29 10.34
N ARG A 133 -13.41 -9.00 9.44
CA ARG A 133 -12.06 -8.59 9.82
C ARG A 133 -11.41 -7.79 8.69
N ILE A 134 -10.53 -6.85 9.06
CA ILE A 134 -9.66 -6.16 8.11
C ILE A 134 -8.20 -6.45 8.50
N ILE A 135 -7.40 -6.86 7.53
CA ILE A 135 -5.95 -7.10 7.65
C ILE A 135 -5.24 -6.07 6.78
N VAL A 136 -4.34 -5.31 7.37
CA VAL A 136 -3.56 -4.27 6.68
C VAL A 136 -2.22 -4.84 6.25
N VAL A 137 -1.89 -4.69 4.97
CA VAL A 137 -0.66 -5.20 4.35
C VAL A 137 0.06 -4.07 3.63
N THR A 138 1.36 -3.95 3.85
CA THR A 138 2.20 -2.97 3.13
C THR A 138 3.54 -3.57 2.74
N LEU A 139 4.03 -3.22 1.55
CA LEU A 139 5.36 -3.65 1.11
C LEU A 139 6.44 -2.94 1.93
N ALA A 140 6.35 -1.63 2.10
CA ALA A 140 7.31 -0.84 2.86
C ALA A 140 6.61 -0.01 3.95
N ASP A 141 7.04 -0.18 5.20
CA ASP A 141 6.63 0.65 6.32
C ASP A 141 7.77 1.60 6.69
N ARG A 142 7.53 2.90 6.62
CA ARG A 142 8.50 3.93 6.98
C ARG A 142 8.61 4.18 8.47
N CYS A 143 7.81 3.52 9.31
CA CYS A 143 7.78 3.63 10.76
C CYS A 143 7.60 5.07 11.28
N VAL A 144 6.90 5.93 10.54
CA VAL A 144 6.65 7.34 10.86
C VAL A 144 5.16 7.71 10.80
N THR A 145 4.30 6.72 11.00
CA THR A 145 2.85 6.95 11.03
C THR A 145 2.49 7.98 12.11
N ARG A 146 1.61 8.91 11.75
CA ARG A 146 1.08 9.94 12.67
C ARG A 146 -0.31 9.60 13.20
N LEU A 147 -0.90 8.53 12.68
CA LEU A 147 -2.24 8.07 12.99
C LEU A 147 -2.16 6.67 13.62
N PRO A 148 -3.15 6.26 14.40
CA PRO A 148 -3.16 4.95 15.05
C PRO A 148 -3.51 3.84 14.05
N ILE A 149 -2.71 3.71 13.01
CA ILE A 149 -2.81 2.69 11.96
C ILE A 149 -1.50 1.95 11.86
N HIS A 150 -1.57 0.63 11.89
CA HIS A 150 -0.42 -0.27 11.78
C HIS A 150 -0.72 -1.34 10.74
N ALA A 151 0.31 -1.81 10.04
CA ALA A 151 0.16 -2.94 9.14
C ALA A 151 0.36 -4.26 9.91
N ASP A 152 -0.54 -5.22 9.66
CA ASP A 152 -0.48 -6.57 10.22
C ASP A 152 0.61 -7.42 9.56
N VAL A 153 0.84 -7.16 8.26
CA VAL A 153 1.89 -7.77 7.46
C VAL A 153 2.70 -6.68 6.79
N VAL A 154 3.99 -6.66 7.08
CA VAL A 154 4.96 -5.69 6.54
C VAL A 154 6.07 -6.45 5.84
N GLY A 155 6.32 -6.10 4.58
CA GLY A 155 7.45 -6.64 3.83
C GLY A 155 8.78 -6.13 4.38
N ILE A 156 8.95 -4.82 4.41
CA ILE A 156 10.21 -4.17 4.78
C ILE A 156 9.92 -2.98 5.70
N ARG A 157 10.72 -2.81 6.75
CA ARG A 157 10.71 -1.59 7.58
C ARG A 157 11.91 -0.73 7.25
N LEU A 158 11.64 0.53 6.86
CA LEU A 158 12.65 1.48 6.40
C LEU A 158 12.51 2.81 7.17
N GLN A 159 13.35 3.00 8.18
CA GLN A 159 13.45 4.29 8.85
C GLN A 159 14.36 5.21 8.03
N VAL A 160 13.76 6.18 7.35
CA VAL A 160 14.47 7.13 6.48
C VAL A 160 14.19 8.53 6.96
N ALA A 161 15.25 9.27 7.24
CA ALA A 161 15.14 10.66 7.71
C ALA A 161 14.66 11.59 6.57
N PRO A 162 13.81 12.58 6.86
CA PRO A 162 13.52 13.64 5.91
C PRO A 162 14.79 14.41 5.53
N PRO A 163 14.97 14.89 4.28
CA PRO A 163 13.95 14.94 3.22
C PRO A 163 13.91 13.70 2.29
N ASP A 164 14.63 12.64 2.62
CA ASP A 164 14.76 11.47 1.76
C ASP A 164 13.43 10.76 1.56
N VAL A 165 13.22 10.23 0.34
CA VAL A 165 11.96 9.59 -0.07
C VAL A 165 12.21 8.13 -0.43
N VAL A 166 11.33 7.25 0.05
CA VAL A 166 11.29 5.85 -0.39
C VAL A 166 10.34 5.75 -1.58
N GLU A 167 10.86 5.32 -2.72
CA GLU A 167 10.09 5.07 -3.94
C GLU A 167 9.93 3.57 -4.15
N CYS A 168 8.70 3.07 -4.11
CA CYS A 168 8.37 1.71 -4.52
C CYS A 168 7.99 1.73 -6.00
N ASN A 169 8.78 1.09 -6.84
CA ASN A 169 8.50 0.91 -8.25
C ASN A 169 7.81 -0.44 -8.44
N VAL A 170 6.59 -0.43 -8.95
CA VAL A 170 5.78 -1.65 -9.14
C VAL A 170 5.22 -1.68 -10.57
N PRO A 171 5.61 -2.68 -11.38
CA PRO A 171 5.02 -2.87 -12.71
C PRO A 171 3.49 -3.09 -12.62
N PRO A 172 2.71 -2.62 -13.59
CA PRO A 172 3.12 -2.00 -14.85
C PRO A 172 3.34 -0.48 -14.79
N TYR A 173 3.20 0.16 -13.63
CA TYR A 173 3.36 1.62 -13.52
C TYR A 173 4.80 2.06 -13.69
N GLU A 174 5.73 1.23 -13.26
CA GLU A 174 7.16 1.39 -13.48
C GLU A 174 7.72 0.12 -14.19
N PRO A 175 8.85 0.25 -14.93
CA PRO A 175 9.35 -0.86 -15.75
C PRO A 175 9.95 -2.02 -14.94
N THR A 176 10.36 -1.76 -13.69
CA THR A 176 11.02 -2.75 -12.84
C THR A 176 10.41 -2.77 -11.45
N PHE A 177 10.43 -3.95 -10.82
CA PHE A 177 10.00 -4.11 -9.44
C PHE A 177 11.20 -3.89 -8.51
N ARG A 178 11.25 -2.74 -7.82
CA ARG A 178 12.34 -2.38 -6.91
C ARG A 178 11.95 -1.30 -5.91
N ILE A 179 12.71 -1.21 -4.82
CA ILE A 179 12.63 -0.09 -3.87
C ILE A 179 13.89 0.74 -3.98
N GLU A 180 13.70 2.04 -4.12
CA GLU A 180 14.78 3.04 -4.22
C GLU A 180 14.67 4.07 -3.11
N LEU A 181 15.83 4.49 -2.62
CA LEU A 181 15.97 5.70 -1.80
C LEU A 181 16.29 6.86 -2.73
N LEU A 182 15.44 7.85 -2.76
CA LEU A 182 15.70 9.12 -3.43
C LEU A 182 16.20 10.12 -2.40
N LYS A 183 17.47 10.48 -2.52
CA LYS A 183 18.07 11.64 -1.84
C LYS A 183 17.81 12.86 -2.68
N LEU A 184 16.95 13.76 -2.18
CA LEU A 184 16.66 15.00 -2.88
C LEU A 184 17.91 15.87 -2.93
N ASP A 185 18.16 16.50 -4.09
CA ASP A 185 19.19 17.54 -4.19
C ASP A 185 18.83 18.63 -3.19
N ALA A 186 19.80 19.02 -2.35
CA ALA A 186 19.60 20.14 -1.45
C ALA A 186 19.17 21.35 -2.30
N ALA A 187 17.99 21.90 -2.04
CA ALA A 187 17.50 23.07 -2.73
C ALA A 187 18.62 24.11 -2.70
N GLY A 188 19.12 24.47 -3.89
CA GLY A 188 20.36 25.20 -4.10
C GLY A 188 20.55 26.32 -3.07
N GLY A 189 21.53 26.12 -2.22
CA GLY A 189 21.99 27.13 -1.31
C GLY A 189 22.41 28.35 -2.16
N SER A 190 21.56 29.36 -2.13
CA SER A 190 21.88 30.67 -2.67
C SER A 190 23.18 31.12 -2.00
N SER A 191 24.29 30.96 -2.72
CA SER A 191 25.53 31.62 -2.39
C SER A 191 25.32 33.14 -2.47
N ARG A 192 24.99 33.72 -1.32
CA ARG A 192 25.20 35.17 -1.16
C ARG A 192 26.65 35.34 -0.77
N GLY A 193 27.50 35.70 -1.78
CA GLY A 193 28.74 36.37 -1.58
C GLY A 193 28.52 37.82 -1.10
#